data_e6bf9cde45990dc3197c0d9ef432c667
#
_entry.id   e6bf9cde45990dc3197c0d9ef432c667
#
_cell.length_a   1.000
_cell.length_b   1.000
_cell.length_c   1.000
_cell.angle_alpha   90.00
_cell.angle_beta   90.00
_cell.angle_gamma   90.00
#
_symmetry.space_group_name_H-M   'P 1'
#
loop_
_entity.id
_entity.type
_entity.pdbx_description
1 polymer ?
#
loop_
_entity_poly.entity_id
_entity_poly.type
_entity_poly.pdbx_seq_one_letter_code
_entity_poly.pdbx_strand_id
1 'polypeptide(L)'
;LDISLPDIDGFTILEKMHEQKRMVPTIYISALIDIEDISRAFDLGCFDYLKKPFHLKELTLRINKILKTRIVPQKHKRLSKHYSFDAETMTLYFNNEPHILPKRQLQIIELLAQNRSLVVNYDMFRTYVWNDNYIDNATIRAEVNRVKTVLKEDFIKNIRGSGYMVERPD
;
A
#
# COMPACT_ATOMS: atom_id res chain seq x y z
N LEU A 1 -16.58 17.41 -0.62
CA LEU A 1 -17.85 17.56 0.09
C LEU A 1 -18.11 19.03 0.33
N ASP A 2 -19.23 19.55 -0.16
CA ASP A 2 -19.66 20.93 0.17
C ASP A 2 -20.23 20.97 1.59
N ILE A 3 -19.92 22.02 2.34
CA ILE A 3 -20.49 22.20 3.68
C ILE A 3 -21.94 22.69 3.54
N SER A 4 -22.18 23.66 2.65
CA SER A 4 -23.52 24.27 2.49
C SER A 4 -24.34 23.53 1.44
N LEU A 5 -24.95 22.42 1.81
CA LEU A 5 -25.89 21.66 1.00
C LEU A 5 -27.34 21.98 1.44
N PRO A 6 -28.34 21.93 0.52
CA PRO A 6 -29.70 22.37 0.84
C PRO A 6 -30.43 21.51 1.88
N ASP A 7 -30.19 20.20 1.91
CA ASP A 7 -30.97 19.27 2.73
C ASP A 7 -30.24 18.79 3.99
N ILE A 8 -28.92 18.68 3.95
CA ILE A 8 -28.08 18.23 5.04
C ILE A 8 -26.70 18.86 4.92
N ASP A 9 -26.16 19.43 5.99
CA ASP A 9 -24.83 20.01 5.92
C ASP A 9 -23.71 18.96 5.78
N GLY A 10 -22.58 19.38 5.21
CA GLY A 10 -21.46 18.50 4.96
C GLY A 10 -20.83 17.91 6.23
N PHE A 11 -20.92 18.60 7.39
CA PHE A 11 -20.41 18.07 8.65
C PHE A 11 -21.22 16.86 9.10
N THR A 12 -22.54 16.99 9.09
CA THR A 12 -23.46 15.88 9.40
C THR A 12 -23.27 14.67 8.49
N ILE A 13 -22.96 14.89 7.21
CA ILE A 13 -22.64 13.78 6.29
C ILE A 13 -21.40 13.04 6.75
N LEU A 14 -20.32 13.74 7.09
CA LEU A 14 -19.07 13.11 7.53
C LEU A 14 -19.25 12.38 8.86
N GLU A 15 -19.98 12.97 9.83
CA GLU A 15 -20.32 12.34 11.11
C GLU A 15 -21.05 11.01 10.89
N LYS A 16 -22.10 10.99 10.06
CA LYS A 16 -22.83 9.75 9.71
C LYS A 16 -21.97 8.71 9.01
N MET A 17 -21.02 9.13 8.18
CA MET A 17 -20.07 8.21 7.55
C MET A 17 -19.15 7.55 8.59
N HIS A 18 -18.70 8.31 9.59
CA HIS A 18 -17.87 7.80 10.69
C HIS A 18 -18.64 6.82 11.58
N GLU A 19 -19.89 7.14 11.92
CA GLU A 19 -20.79 6.23 12.67
C GLU A 19 -20.94 4.89 11.96
N GLN A 20 -21.00 4.91 10.62
CA GLN A 20 -21.03 3.70 9.78
C GLN A 20 -19.66 3.05 9.58
N LYS A 21 -18.62 3.49 10.29
CA LYS A 21 -17.23 3.03 10.16
C LYS A 21 -16.66 3.17 8.73
N ARG A 22 -17.19 4.11 7.95
CA ARG A 22 -16.71 4.44 6.61
C ARG A 22 -15.69 5.57 6.68
N MET A 23 -14.42 5.22 6.82
CA MET A 23 -13.30 6.18 6.85
C MET A 23 -12.91 6.58 5.42
N VAL A 24 -13.64 7.52 4.82
CA VAL A 24 -13.37 8.03 3.47
C VAL A 24 -12.62 9.37 3.58
N PRO A 25 -11.46 9.58 2.91
CA PRO A 25 -10.79 10.87 2.89
C PRO A 25 -11.72 11.92 2.31
N THR A 26 -11.89 12.96 3.06
CA THR A 26 -12.81 14.04 2.71
C THR A 26 -12.07 15.35 2.61
N ILE A 27 -12.30 16.08 1.50
CA ILE A 27 -11.93 17.49 1.36
C ILE A 27 -13.23 18.27 1.49
N TYR A 28 -13.30 19.17 2.46
CA TYR A 28 -14.38 20.14 2.50
C TYR A 28 -14.15 21.25 1.49
N ILE A 29 -15.23 21.69 0.83
CA ILE A 29 -15.22 22.78 -0.14
C ILE A 29 -16.31 23.76 0.29
N SER A 30 -15.92 24.99 0.67
CA SER A 30 -16.89 25.96 1.16
C SER A 30 -16.51 27.40 0.85
N ALA A 31 -17.50 28.26 0.78
CA ALA A 31 -17.33 29.72 0.75
C ALA A 31 -17.09 30.30 2.16
N LEU A 32 -17.44 29.57 3.22
CA LEU A 32 -17.25 29.97 4.61
C LEU A 32 -15.77 30.02 4.97
N ILE A 33 -15.39 31.00 5.78
CA ILE A 33 -13.98 31.27 6.17
C ILE A 33 -13.83 31.29 7.68
N ASP A 34 -14.91 31.06 8.42
CA ASP A 34 -14.86 31.09 9.87
C ASP A 34 -13.88 30.03 10.39
N ILE A 35 -12.99 30.49 11.27
CA ILE A 35 -11.98 29.61 11.87
C ILE A 35 -12.62 28.47 12.66
N GLU A 36 -13.82 28.70 13.18
CA GLU A 36 -14.60 27.71 13.92
C GLU A 36 -15.06 26.57 13.01
N ASP A 37 -15.53 26.88 11.79
CA ASP A 37 -15.91 25.87 10.79
C ASP A 37 -14.72 25.07 10.28
N ILE A 38 -13.58 25.76 10.09
CA ILE A 38 -12.33 25.12 9.69
C ILE A 38 -11.84 24.18 10.80
N SER A 39 -11.85 24.64 12.06
CA SER A 39 -11.48 23.81 13.21
C SER A 39 -12.37 22.58 13.33
N ARG A 40 -13.69 22.76 13.26
CA ARG A 40 -14.66 21.67 13.30
C ARG A 40 -14.43 20.66 12.17
N ALA A 41 -14.11 21.12 10.97
CA ALA A 41 -13.81 20.25 9.83
C ALA A 41 -12.63 19.32 10.14
N PHE A 42 -11.54 19.86 10.69
CA PHE A 42 -10.35 19.06 11.06
C PHE A 42 -10.61 18.17 12.28
N ASP A 43 -11.36 18.63 13.27
CA ASP A 43 -11.76 17.82 14.45
C ASP A 43 -12.60 16.61 14.03
N LEU A 44 -13.44 16.76 13.00
CA LEU A 44 -14.19 15.68 12.37
C LEU A 44 -13.32 14.78 11.47
N GLY A 45 -12.01 15.06 11.36
CA GLY A 45 -11.07 14.22 10.63
C GLY A 45 -11.11 14.42 9.11
N CYS A 46 -11.46 15.62 8.61
CA CYS A 46 -11.26 15.92 7.20
C CYS A 46 -9.76 15.94 6.85
N PHE A 47 -9.43 15.58 5.63
CA PHE A 47 -8.04 15.56 5.16
C PHE A 47 -7.55 16.92 4.68
N ASP A 48 -8.46 17.75 4.18
CA ASP A 48 -8.11 19.08 3.71
C ASP A 48 -9.38 19.96 3.60
N TYR A 49 -9.16 21.27 3.50
CA TYR A 49 -10.21 22.25 3.34
C TYR A 49 -9.89 23.16 2.16
N LEU A 50 -10.85 23.37 1.26
CA LEU A 50 -10.71 24.17 0.03
C LEU A 50 -11.75 25.29 0.00
N LYS A 51 -11.26 26.52 -0.03
CA LYS A 51 -12.12 27.70 -0.09
C LYS A 51 -12.61 27.98 -1.49
N LYS A 52 -13.89 28.32 -1.64
CA LYS A 52 -14.47 28.87 -2.90
C LYS A 52 -14.21 30.39 -2.96
N PRO A 53 -13.92 30.94 -4.18
CA PRO A 53 -13.65 30.25 -5.42
C PRO A 53 -12.25 29.63 -5.50
N PHE A 54 -12.10 28.50 -6.21
CA PHE A 54 -10.82 27.81 -6.35
C PHE A 54 -10.57 27.42 -7.83
N HIS A 55 -9.32 27.21 -8.19
CA HIS A 55 -8.96 26.64 -9.49
C HIS A 55 -9.02 25.11 -9.47
N LEU A 56 -9.50 24.49 -10.54
CA LEU A 56 -9.53 23.03 -10.69
C LEU A 56 -8.15 22.40 -10.49
N LYS A 57 -7.08 23.09 -10.88
CA LYS A 57 -5.70 22.64 -10.66
C LYS A 57 -5.37 22.54 -9.16
N GLU A 58 -5.87 23.45 -8.34
CA GLU A 58 -5.68 23.39 -6.88
C GLU A 58 -6.37 22.18 -6.29
N LEU A 59 -7.63 21.93 -6.64
CA LEU A 59 -8.36 20.73 -6.22
C LEU A 59 -7.63 19.46 -6.65
N THR A 60 -7.15 19.40 -7.89
CA THR A 60 -6.36 18.25 -8.39
C THR A 60 -5.08 18.02 -7.57
N LEU A 61 -4.35 19.07 -7.21
CA LEU A 61 -3.14 18.95 -6.40
C LEU A 61 -3.46 18.43 -4.99
N ARG A 62 -4.55 18.90 -4.36
CA ARG A 62 -5.00 18.44 -3.04
C ARG A 62 -5.45 16.98 -3.07
N ILE A 63 -6.24 16.59 -4.08
CA ILE A 63 -6.63 15.19 -4.30
C ILE A 63 -5.38 14.31 -4.47
N ASN A 64 -4.44 14.70 -5.33
CA ASN A 64 -3.21 13.95 -5.55
C ASN A 64 -2.36 13.85 -4.27
N LYS A 65 -2.31 14.88 -3.44
CA LYS A 65 -1.65 14.85 -2.13
C LYS A 65 -2.31 13.80 -1.23
N ILE A 66 -3.64 13.80 -1.13
CA ILE A 66 -4.40 12.83 -0.33
C ILE A 66 -4.21 11.42 -0.87
N LEU A 67 -4.31 11.21 -2.18
CA LEU A 67 -4.07 9.94 -2.82
C LEU A 67 -2.64 9.46 -2.59
N LYS A 68 -1.64 10.34 -2.67
CA LYS A 68 -0.25 10.02 -2.32
C LYS A 68 -0.06 9.75 -0.83
N THR A 69 -0.81 10.40 0.05
CA THR A 69 -0.77 10.17 1.51
C THR A 69 -1.54 8.90 1.89
N ARG A 70 -2.52 8.46 1.09
CA ARG A 70 -3.19 7.16 1.17
C ARG A 70 -2.50 6.07 0.37
N ILE A 71 -1.75 6.44 -0.64
CA ILE A 71 -0.55 5.80 -1.07
C ILE A 71 0.59 6.31 -0.12
N VAL A 72 0.38 6.32 1.18
CA VAL A 72 1.37 5.69 2.03
C VAL A 72 1.40 4.29 1.43
N PRO A 73 2.46 3.88 0.71
CA PRO A 73 2.69 2.47 0.51
C PRO A 73 2.50 1.93 1.92
N GLN A 74 1.63 0.94 2.12
CA GLN A 74 1.73 0.20 3.36
C GLN A 74 3.24 0.00 3.46
N LYS A 75 3.87 0.74 4.40
CA LYS A 75 5.34 0.75 4.55
C LYS A 75 5.81 -0.69 4.50
N HIS A 76 4.87 -1.56 4.83
CA HIS A 76 4.92 -3.00 4.80
C HIS A 76 3.87 -3.57 3.85
N LYS A 77 4.26 -4.01 2.67
CA LYS A 77 3.39 -4.82 1.81
C LYS A 77 3.09 -6.14 2.52
N ARG A 78 1.86 -6.36 2.91
CA ARG A 78 1.44 -7.60 3.56
C ARG A 78 1.57 -8.77 2.59
N LEU A 79 2.32 -9.81 2.98
CA LEU A 79 2.60 -10.99 2.14
C LEU A 79 1.80 -12.22 2.61
N SER A 80 1.50 -12.29 3.92
CA SER A 80 0.69 -13.34 4.52
C SER A 80 -0.04 -12.79 5.75
N LYS A 81 -0.63 -13.66 6.56
CA LYS A 81 -1.25 -13.27 7.82
C LYS A 81 -0.27 -12.57 8.77
N HIS A 82 0.98 -13.03 8.83
CA HIS A 82 1.96 -12.55 9.79
C HIS A 82 3.20 -11.91 9.15
N TYR A 83 3.39 -12.09 7.81
CA TYR A 83 4.51 -11.50 7.09
C TYR A 83 4.14 -10.21 6.37
N SER A 84 5.02 -9.21 6.50
CA SER A 84 4.99 -7.99 5.71
C SER A 84 6.41 -7.58 5.27
N PHE A 85 6.52 -6.88 4.15
CA PHE A 85 7.77 -6.45 3.57
C PHE A 85 7.79 -4.94 3.34
N ASP A 86 8.81 -4.27 3.86
CA ASP A 86 9.08 -2.85 3.62
C ASP A 86 10.12 -2.73 2.50
N ALA A 87 9.71 -2.15 1.37
CA ALA A 87 10.58 -1.98 0.21
C ALA A 87 11.56 -0.80 0.35
N GLU A 88 11.26 0.19 1.22
CA GLU A 88 12.17 1.33 1.45
C GLU A 88 13.37 0.91 2.30
N THR A 89 13.11 0.11 3.33
CA THR A 89 14.16 -0.37 4.25
C THR A 89 14.69 -1.75 3.86
N MET A 90 14.14 -2.37 2.80
CA MET A 90 14.48 -3.74 2.39
C MET A 90 14.38 -4.73 3.54
N THR A 91 13.32 -4.64 4.34
CA THR A 91 13.17 -5.44 5.55
C THR A 91 11.92 -6.31 5.50
N LEU A 92 12.08 -7.59 5.78
CA LEU A 92 10.98 -8.53 6.01
C LEU A 92 10.62 -8.52 7.49
N TYR A 93 9.31 -8.48 7.79
CA TYR A 93 8.80 -8.53 9.17
C TYR A 93 7.92 -9.75 9.36
N PHE A 94 8.04 -10.38 10.52
CA PHE A 94 7.13 -11.42 11.00
C PHE A 94 6.51 -10.96 12.32
N ASN A 95 5.18 -10.82 12.38
CA ASN A 95 4.46 -10.25 13.54
C ASN A 95 5.01 -8.87 13.98
N ASN A 96 5.34 -8.01 13.01
CA ASN A 96 5.96 -6.69 13.19
C ASN A 96 7.42 -6.71 13.74
N GLU A 97 8.02 -7.88 13.91
CA GLU A 97 9.42 -8.02 14.29
C GLU A 97 10.29 -8.27 13.04
N PRO A 98 11.47 -7.62 12.93
CA PRO A 98 12.35 -7.83 11.79
C PRO A 98 12.78 -9.30 11.66
N HIS A 99 12.58 -9.89 10.49
CA HIS A 99 13.05 -11.21 10.12
C HIS A 99 14.28 -11.05 9.20
N ILE A 100 15.45 -11.22 9.76
CA ILE A 100 16.72 -10.97 9.06
C ILE A 100 16.99 -12.07 8.05
N LEU A 101 17.17 -11.67 6.79
CA LEU A 101 17.53 -12.55 5.68
C LEU A 101 18.73 -11.98 4.91
N PRO A 102 19.53 -12.85 4.24
CA PRO A 102 20.56 -12.41 3.32
C PRO A 102 20.00 -11.53 2.20
N LYS A 103 20.80 -10.58 1.71
CA LYS A 103 20.38 -9.60 0.69
C LYS A 103 19.68 -10.25 -0.52
N ARG A 104 20.23 -11.36 -1.04
CA ARG A 104 19.64 -12.06 -2.20
C ARG A 104 18.25 -12.61 -1.91
N GLN A 105 18.05 -13.13 -0.71
CA GLN A 105 16.73 -13.63 -0.26
C GLN A 105 15.72 -12.49 -0.08
N LEU A 106 16.16 -11.34 0.41
CA LEU A 106 15.34 -10.14 0.48
C LEU A 106 14.95 -9.63 -0.92
N GLN A 107 15.86 -9.68 -1.90
CA GLN A 107 15.53 -9.33 -3.30
C GLN A 107 14.51 -10.29 -3.93
N ILE A 108 14.54 -11.58 -3.59
CA ILE A 108 13.52 -12.55 -3.99
C ILE A 108 12.15 -12.17 -3.39
N ILE A 109 12.12 -11.88 -2.09
CA ILE A 109 10.90 -11.44 -1.39
C ILE A 109 10.38 -10.13 -1.98
N GLU A 110 11.24 -9.17 -2.23
CA GLU A 110 10.90 -7.89 -2.84
C GLU A 110 10.24 -8.06 -4.21
N LEU A 111 10.86 -8.85 -5.09
CA LEU A 111 10.34 -9.12 -6.43
C LEU A 111 8.95 -9.76 -6.36
N LEU A 112 8.74 -10.74 -5.48
CA LEU A 112 7.45 -11.36 -5.25
C LEU A 112 6.44 -10.37 -4.64
N ALA A 113 6.86 -9.54 -3.69
CA ALA A 113 6.04 -8.52 -3.06
C ALA A 113 5.56 -7.43 -4.05
N GLN A 114 6.40 -7.07 -5.02
CA GLN A 114 6.04 -6.13 -6.08
C GLN A 114 5.01 -6.71 -7.05
N ASN A 115 5.05 -8.01 -7.29
CA ASN A 115 4.22 -8.74 -8.26
C ASN A 115 3.15 -9.64 -7.59
N ARG A 116 2.59 -9.24 -6.45
CA ARG A 116 1.55 -10.03 -5.75
C ARG A 116 0.38 -10.36 -6.67
N SER A 117 -0.10 -11.59 -6.58
CA SER A 117 -1.15 -12.20 -7.42
C SER A 117 -0.77 -12.35 -8.90
N LEU A 118 0.48 -12.08 -9.26
CA LEU A 118 1.03 -12.35 -10.58
C LEU A 118 2.14 -13.41 -10.47
N VAL A 119 2.32 -14.17 -11.54
CA VAL A 119 3.41 -15.15 -11.61
C VAL A 119 4.72 -14.43 -11.91
N VAL A 120 5.67 -14.55 -11.01
CA VAL A 120 7.07 -14.14 -11.23
C VAL A 120 7.78 -15.30 -11.92
N ASN A 121 8.11 -15.12 -13.19
CA ASN A 121 8.80 -16.14 -13.99
C ASN A 121 10.31 -16.15 -13.76
N TYR A 122 11.01 -17.16 -14.26
CA TYR A 122 12.44 -17.32 -14.06
C TYR A 122 13.28 -16.19 -14.67
N ASP A 123 12.85 -15.58 -15.77
CA ASP A 123 13.56 -14.46 -16.40
C ASP A 123 13.50 -13.20 -15.53
N MET A 124 12.38 -12.94 -14.88
CA MET A 124 12.27 -11.86 -13.91
C MET A 124 13.24 -12.05 -12.74
N PHE A 125 13.39 -13.28 -12.22
CA PHE A 125 14.39 -13.56 -11.19
C PHE A 125 15.80 -13.33 -11.69
N ARG A 126 16.16 -13.84 -12.88
CA ARG A 126 17.49 -13.63 -13.49
C ARG A 126 17.84 -12.15 -13.54
N THR A 127 16.95 -11.36 -14.13
CA THR A 127 17.17 -9.93 -14.33
C THR A 127 17.23 -9.18 -13.02
N TYR A 128 16.26 -9.40 -12.12
CA TYR A 128 16.12 -8.58 -10.92
C TYR A 128 17.06 -8.98 -9.78
N VAL A 129 17.21 -10.30 -9.53
CA VAL A 129 17.93 -10.80 -8.35
C VAL A 129 19.39 -11.06 -8.63
N TRP A 130 19.71 -11.58 -9.81
CA TRP A 130 21.09 -11.94 -10.19
C TRP A 130 21.73 -10.93 -11.11
N ASN A 131 20.94 -10.17 -11.86
CA ASN A 131 21.41 -9.33 -12.97
C ASN A 131 22.29 -10.13 -13.96
N ASP A 132 21.90 -11.39 -14.19
CA ASP A 132 22.62 -12.36 -15.01
C ASP A 132 21.64 -13.31 -15.69
N ASN A 133 21.56 -13.22 -17.02
CA ASN A 133 20.64 -14.00 -17.84
C ASN A 133 21.05 -15.48 -17.99
N TYR A 134 22.26 -15.85 -17.61
CA TYR A 134 22.79 -17.21 -17.74
C TYR A 134 22.53 -18.09 -16.52
N ILE A 135 22.00 -17.55 -15.43
CA ILE A 135 21.62 -18.33 -14.24
C ILE A 135 20.56 -19.36 -14.61
N ASP A 136 20.82 -20.61 -14.28
CA ASP A 136 19.90 -21.72 -14.56
C ASP A 136 18.69 -21.73 -13.61
N ASN A 137 17.63 -22.41 -14.05
CA ASN A 137 16.41 -22.53 -13.25
C ASN A 137 16.62 -23.33 -11.96
N ALA A 138 17.61 -24.24 -11.91
CA ALA A 138 17.89 -25.03 -10.71
C ALA A 138 18.48 -24.16 -9.61
N THR A 139 19.39 -23.26 -9.95
CA THR A 139 19.94 -22.26 -9.00
C THR A 139 18.84 -21.35 -8.42
N ILE A 140 17.92 -20.86 -9.27
CA ILE A 140 16.78 -20.04 -8.81
C ILE A 140 15.89 -20.83 -7.86
N ARG A 141 15.53 -22.08 -8.24
CA ARG A 141 14.71 -22.96 -7.38
C ARG A 141 15.38 -23.24 -6.05
N ALA A 142 16.67 -23.52 -6.06
CA ALA A 142 17.42 -23.77 -4.84
C ALA A 142 17.38 -22.58 -3.88
N GLU A 143 17.55 -21.35 -4.41
CA GLU A 143 17.54 -20.15 -3.58
C GLU A 143 16.12 -19.81 -3.07
N VAL A 144 15.08 -19.95 -3.91
CA VAL A 144 13.68 -19.80 -3.46
C VAL A 144 13.32 -20.84 -2.41
N ASN A 145 13.78 -22.09 -2.55
CA ASN A 145 13.57 -23.12 -1.53
C ASN A 145 14.27 -22.77 -0.20
N ARG A 146 15.49 -22.20 -0.24
CA ARG A 146 16.17 -21.72 0.97
C ARG A 146 15.34 -20.62 1.66
N VAL A 147 14.77 -19.67 0.88
CA VAL A 147 13.84 -18.68 1.43
C VAL A 147 12.66 -19.36 2.09
N LYS A 148 11.98 -20.30 1.40
CA LYS A 148 10.82 -21.02 1.97
C LYS A 148 11.17 -21.79 3.23
N THR A 149 12.38 -22.35 3.35
CA THR A 149 12.80 -23.10 4.55
C THR A 149 12.96 -22.23 5.79
N VAL A 150 13.36 -20.97 5.64
CA VAL A 150 13.55 -20.04 6.78
C VAL A 150 12.28 -19.27 7.13
N LEU A 151 11.27 -19.27 6.25
CA LEU A 151 9.98 -18.65 6.52
C LEU A 151 9.15 -19.53 7.47
N LYS A 152 8.42 -18.89 8.37
CA LYS A 152 7.52 -19.54 9.34
C LYS A 152 6.11 -19.82 8.76
N GLU A 153 5.84 -19.34 7.54
CA GLU A 153 4.60 -19.54 6.79
C GLU A 153 4.90 -19.83 5.32
N ASP A 154 4.15 -20.73 4.71
CA ASP A 154 4.29 -21.08 3.28
C ASP A 154 3.35 -20.21 2.43
N PHE A 155 3.74 -18.97 2.18
CA PHE A 155 2.98 -18.03 1.34
C PHE A 155 3.53 -17.91 -0.09
N ILE A 156 4.69 -18.52 -0.39
CA ILE A 156 5.29 -18.54 -1.74
C ILE A 156 4.83 -19.80 -2.46
N LYS A 157 3.88 -19.65 -3.39
CA LYS A 157 3.34 -20.74 -4.19
C LYS A 157 4.20 -21.02 -5.40
N ASN A 158 4.47 -22.30 -5.66
CA ASN A 158 5.12 -22.74 -6.89
C ASN A 158 4.08 -22.92 -8.00
N ILE A 159 4.24 -22.21 -9.10
CA ILE A 159 3.42 -22.36 -10.30
C ILE A 159 4.19 -23.22 -11.29
N ARG A 160 3.78 -24.48 -11.39
CA ARG A 160 4.51 -25.52 -12.13
C ARG A 160 4.86 -25.05 -13.55
N GLY A 161 6.13 -25.13 -13.90
CA GLY A 161 6.66 -24.76 -15.22
C GLY A 161 6.81 -23.26 -15.47
N SER A 162 6.22 -22.39 -14.64
CA SER A 162 6.16 -20.94 -14.89
C SER A 162 6.98 -20.11 -13.91
N GLY A 163 6.99 -20.43 -12.61
CA GLY A 163 7.70 -19.64 -11.61
C GLY A 163 7.04 -19.70 -10.24
N TYR A 164 6.99 -18.55 -9.57
CA TYR A 164 6.46 -18.43 -8.21
C TYR A 164 5.48 -17.27 -8.08
N MET A 165 4.61 -17.34 -7.11
CA MET A 165 3.60 -16.32 -6.84
C MET A 165 3.36 -16.17 -5.33
N VAL A 166 3.07 -14.94 -4.90
CA VAL A 166 2.52 -14.63 -3.58
C VAL A 166 1.12 -14.05 -3.77
N GLU A 167 0.13 -14.67 -3.17
CA GLU A 167 -1.25 -14.16 -3.22
C GLU A 167 -1.39 -12.91 -2.33
N ARG A 168 -2.39 -12.08 -2.63
CA ARG A 168 -2.78 -11.03 -1.68
C ARG A 168 -3.43 -11.71 -0.49
N PRO A 169 -2.97 -11.46 0.72
CA PRO A 169 -3.73 -11.88 1.90
C PRO A 169 -5.03 -11.08 1.95
N ASP A 170 -6.11 -11.75 2.29
CA ASP A 170 -7.44 -11.17 2.51
C ASP A 170 -7.44 -10.13 3.64
#